data_062c6f4f75ccfbf26b162a0302ec12b2
#
_entry.id   062c6f4f75ccfbf26b162a0302ec12b2
#
_cell.length_a   1.000
_cell.length_b   1.000
_cell.length_c   1.000
_cell.angle_alpha   90.00
_cell.angle_beta   90.00
_cell.angle_gamma   90.00
#
_symmetry.space_group_name_H-M   'P 1'
#
loop_
_entity.id
_entity.type
_entity.pdbx_description
1 polymer ?
#
loop_
_entity_poly.entity_id
_entity_poly.type
_entity_poly.pdbx_seq_one_letter_code
_entity_poly.pdbx_strand_id
1 'polypeptide(L)'
;MINLSSLKFSLDLLAHQDIFIGTSSWKYPGWINQLYQSDRYEYRGKFSKSRFQDSCLEEYSEIFSTVCVDASYYRFPSEKHLATLAEKVPSTFRFAHKVTDSITIKNFPALKRHGKFAGLANPCYLNSDIFLKSFLSPLAPHREQTGLIIFEFSHFYPRDYRYGREFVSDLDSFLATLPTKEWDFGVEIRNASLLQKPYFDTLERHSVAHVYNQWQRMPDLADQLKLHWPNPENSPTGCRLLLKRGRNYNRAVESFAPYDQTKEVQEKVRHASASLIRDRKEKASGRRTYIYANNRLEGNALATIEAILALVDNQDLSTLPPEASP
;
A
#
# COMPACT_ATOMS: atom_id res chain seq x y z
N MET A 1 -9.51 -17.85 -15.15
CA MET A 1 -9.80 -16.48 -15.66
C MET A 1 -10.40 -15.72 -14.49
N ILE A 2 -9.97 -14.50 -14.21
CA ILE A 2 -10.48 -13.69 -13.09
C ILE A 2 -11.94 -13.32 -13.36
N ASN A 3 -12.80 -13.51 -12.37
CA ASN A 3 -14.21 -13.08 -12.46
C ASN A 3 -14.32 -11.63 -11.96
N LEU A 4 -14.23 -10.68 -12.90
CA LEU A 4 -14.27 -9.24 -12.57
C LEU A 4 -15.56 -8.80 -11.88
N SER A 5 -16.71 -9.38 -12.23
CA SER A 5 -17.99 -9.03 -11.61
C SER A 5 -18.04 -9.47 -10.15
N SER A 6 -17.60 -10.68 -9.84
CA SER A 6 -17.50 -11.17 -8.46
C SER A 6 -16.45 -10.41 -7.67
N LEU A 7 -15.28 -10.16 -8.29
CA LEU A 7 -14.21 -9.38 -7.68
C LEU A 7 -14.69 -7.98 -7.28
N LYS A 8 -15.33 -7.27 -8.23
CA LYS A 8 -15.91 -5.95 -7.97
C LYS A 8 -16.92 -5.98 -6.84
N PHE A 9 -17.85 -6.92 -6.88
CA PHE A 9 -18.90 -7.04 -5.86
C PHE A 9 -18.30 -7.19 -4.44
N SER A 10 -17.35 -8.10 -4.26
CA SER A 10 -16.67 -8.30 -2.96
C SER A 10 -15.89 -7.05 -2.53
N LEU A 11 -15.20 -6.37 -3.47
CA LEU A 11 -14.46 -5.13 -3.18
C LEU A 11 -15.39 -3.98 -2.79
N ASP A 12 -16.53 -3.82 -3.46
CA ASP A 12 -17.52 -2.79 -3.15
C ASP A 12 -18.13 -3.02 -1.76
N LEU A 13 -18.47 -4.27 -1.41
CA LEU A 13 -18.97 -4.61 -0.07
C LEU A 13 -17.98 -4.25 1.03
N LEU A 14 -16.69 -4.52 0.82
CA LEU A 14 -15.64 -4.18 1.77
C LEU A 14 -15.40 -2.66 1.85
N ALA A 15 -15.46 -1.96 0.73
CA ALA A 15 -15.32 -0.49 0.69
C ALA A 15 -16.44 0.21 1.46
N HIS A 16 -17.67 -0.31 1.44
CA HIS A 16 -18.78 0.17 2.30
C HIS A 16 -18.53 -0.05 3.80
N GLN A 17 -17.59 -0.92 4.17
CA GLN A 17 -17.14 -1.15 5.54
C GLN A 17 -15.78 -0.47 5.82
N ASP A 18 -15.40 0.55 5.05
CA ASP A 18 -14.13 1.25 5.13
C ASP A 18 -12.89 0.34 4.93
N ILE A 19 -13.02 -0.79 4.23
CA ILE A 19 -11.92 -1.70 3.90
C ILE A 19 -11.62 -1.60 2.41
N PHE A 20 -10.52 -0.94 2.07
CA PHE A 20 -10.08 -0.66 0.72
C PHE A 20 -8.97 -1.63 0.31
N ILE A 21 -9.22 -2.43 -0.72
CA ILE A 21 -8.23 -3.39 -1.26
C ILE A 21 -7.92 -3.02 -2.69
N GLY A 22 -6.63 -2.88 -2.99
CA GLY A 22 -6.16 -2.52 -4.32
C GLY A 22 -4.73 -3.01 -4.57
N THR A 23 -4.08 -2.40 -5.52
CA THR A 23 -2.74 -2.81 -5.96
C THR A 23 -1.70 -1.71 -5.75
N SER A 24 -0.42 -2.10 -5.74
CA SER A 24 0.71 -1.16 -5.58
C SER A 24 0.98 -0.29 -6.82
N SER A 25 0.27 -0.50 -7.91
CA SER A 25 0.23 0.30 -9.14
C SER A 25 -0.84 -0.29 -10.05
N TRP A 26 -1.26 0.45 -11.05
CA TRP A 26 -2.27 0.03 -12.03
C TRP A 26 -1.71 -0.10 -13.45
N LYS A 27 -0.52 0.40 -13.74
CA LYS A 27 0.07 0.49 -15.09
C LYS A 27 0.77 -0.79 -15.52
N TYR A 28 0.02 -1.90 -15.60
CA TYR A 28 0.56 -3.21 -15.99
C TYR A 28 -0.08 -3.72 -17.28
N PRO A 29 0.60 -3.64 -18.45
CA PRO A 29 0.09 -4.20 -19.71
C PRO A 29 -0.20 -5.71 -19.65
N GLY A 30 0.44 -6.45 -18.74
CA GLY A 30 0.15 -7.88 -18.52
C GLY A 30 -1.26 -8.17 -18.00
N TRP A 31 -2.02 -7.16 -17.60
CA TRP A 31 -3.42 -7.31 -17.22
C TRP A 31 -4.43 -7.09 -18.35
N ILE A 32 -3.95 -6.88 -19.59
CA ILE A 32 -4.80 -6.85 -20.78
C ILE A 32 -5.51 -8.21 -20.92
N ASN A 33 -6.79 -8.17 -21.25
CA ASN A 33 -7.73 -9.31 -21.27
C ASN A 33 -7.99 -9.96 -19.89
N GLN A 34 -7.53 -9.33 -18.79
CA GLN A 34 -7.88 -9.72 -17.44
C GLN A 34 -8.67 -8.60 -16.75
N LEU A 35 -8.09 -7.41 -16.69
CA LEU A 35 -8.67 -6.18 -16.15
C LEU A 35 -8.94 -5.16 -17.26
N TYR A 36 -8.06 -5.06 -18.24
CA TYR A 36 -8.08 -4.08 -19.31
C TYR A 36 -8.55 -4.66 -20.62
N GLN A 37 -9.44 -3.97 -21.32
CA GLN A 37 -9.90 -4.34 -22.66
C GLN A 37 -8.87 -3.89 -23.69
N SER A 38 -8.38 -4.82 -24.52
CA SER A 38 -7.28 -4.55 -25.47
C SER A 38 -7.60 -3.48 -26.50
N ASP A 39 -8.84 -3.45 -27.01
CA ASP A 39 -9.32 -2.55 -28.05
C ASP A 39 -9.27 -1.07 -27.63
N ARG A 40 -9.47 -0.77 -26.35
CA ARG A 40 -9.32 0.60 -25.78
C ARG A 40 -7.92 1.18 -25.97
N TYR A 41 -6.91 0.32 -26.05
CA TYR A 41 -5.49 0.71 -26.09
C TYR A 41 -4.82 0.46 -27.44
N GLU A 42 -5.60 0.19 -28.48
CA GLU A 42 -5.08 0.04 -29.82
C GLU A 42 -5.06 1.37 -30.58
N TYR A 43 -4.05 1.54 -31.41
CA TYR A 43 -3.94 2.60 -32.40
C TYR A 43 -3.43 2.01 -33.70
N ARG A 44 -4.26 2.13 -34.78
CA ARG A 44 -3.97 1.53 -36.10
C ARG A 44 -3.66 0.03 -36.02
N GLY A 45 -4.47 -0.71 -35.23
CA GLY A 45 -4.34 -2.17 -35.06
C GLY A 45 -3.13 -2.63 -34.24
N LYS A 46 -2.50 -1.74 -33.47
CA LYS A 46 -1.36 -2.06 -32.59
C LYS A 46 -1.55 -1.48 -31.20
N PHE A 47 -1.06 -2.19 -30.18
CA PHE A 47 -1.04 -1.69 -28.80
C PHE A 47 -0.29 -0.36 -28.70
N SER A 48 -0.96 0.63 -28.14
CA SER A 48 -0.42 1.97 -27.88
C SER A 48 -0.09 2.15 -26.40
N LYS A 49 1.20 2.10 -26.06
CA LYS A 49 1.69 2.32 -24.70
C LYS A 49 1.27 3.69 -24.14
N SER A 50 1.24 4.73 -24.97
CA SER A 50 0.82 6.07 -24.54
C SER A 50 -0.65 6.07 -24.13
N ARG A 51 -1.55 5.58 -24.99
CA ARG A 51 -2.98 5.47 -24.66
C ARG A 51 -3.21 4.67 -23.39
N PHE A 52 -2.52 3.55 -23.25
CA PHE A 52 -2.61 2.73 -22.05
C PHE A 52 -2.18 3.52 -20.80
N GLN A 53 -1.03 4.18 -20.82
CA GLN A 53 -0.56 4.98 -19.69
C GLN A 53 -1.47 6.13 -19.33
N ASP A 54 -2.16 6.71 -20.32
CA ASP A 54 -3.04 7.85 -20.14
C ASP A 54 -4.41 7.43 -19.58
N SER A 55 -4.98 6.30 -20.02
CA SER A 55 -6.39 5.97 -19.75
C SER A 55 -6.63 4.75 -18.86
N CYS A 56 -5.62 3.90 -18.61
CA CYS A 56 -5.84 2.66 -17.85
C CYS A 56 -6.30 2.87 -16.40
N LEU A 57 -6.16 4.07 -15.82
CA LEU A 57 -6.66 4.37 -14.48
C LEU A 57 -8.20 4.42 -14.46
N GLU A 58 -8.82 4.91 -15.49
CA GLU A 58 -10.27 4.97 -15.62
C GLU A 58 -10.86 3.57 -15.55
N GLU A 59 -10.37 2.65 -16.37
CA GLU A 59 -10.82 1.26 -16.40
C GLU A 59 -10.45 0.49 -15.11
N TYR A 60 -9.28 0.79 -14.51
CA TYR A 60 -8.90 0.25 -13.20
C TYR A 60 -9.91 0.62 -12.12
N SER A 61 -10.37 1.88 -12.12
CA SER A 61 -11.31 2.40 -11.13
C SER A 61 -12.74 1.88 -11.28
N GLU A 62 -13.07 1.22 -12.40
CA GLU A 62 -14.34 0.52 -12.57
C GLU A 62 -14.43 -0.73 -11.65
N ILE A 63 -13.29 -1.31 -11.26
CA ILE A 63 -13.20 -2.52 -10.44
C ILE A 63 -12.68 -2.21 -9.02
N PHE A 64 -11.65 -1.39 -8.90
CA PHE A 64 -11.00 -1.07 -7.63
C PHE A 64 -11.35 0.33 -7.14
N SER A 65 -11.58 0.46 -5.85
CA SER A 65 -11.85 1.74 -5.17
C SER A 65 -10.59 2.41 -4.60
N THR A 66 -9.41 1.78 -4.75
CA THR A 66 -8.14 2.31 -4.23
C THR A 66 -6.92 1.81 -5.00
N VAL A 67 -5.85 2.59 -4.96
CA VAL A 67 -4.53 2.20 -5.49
C VAL A 67 -3.42 2.92 -4.73
N CYS A 68 -2.23 2.29 -4.60
CA CYS A 68 -1.05 2.95 -4.06
C CYS A 68 -0.23 3.62 -5.17
N VAL A 69 0.02 4.93 -5.04
CA VAL A 69 0.76 5.75 -6.01
C VAL A 69 2.25 5.73 -5.66
N ASP A 70 3.00 4.79 -6.25
CA ASP A 70 4.46 4.69 -6.03
C ASP A 70 5.26 5.86 -6.62
N ALA A 71 4.70 6.61 -7.58
CA ALA A 71 5.40 7.72 -8.24
C ALA A 71 5.77 8.87 -7.28
N SER A 72 4.96 9.11 -6.25
CA SER A 72 5.19 10.12 -5.22
C SER A 72 6.40 9.83 -4.32
N TYR A 73 6.91 8.59 -4.32
CA TYR A 73 8.14 8.24 -3.61
C TYR A 73 9.39 8.89 -4.21
N TYR A 74 9.41 9.13 -5.53
CA TYR A 74 10.60 9.62 -6.23
C TYR A 74 10.63 11.15 -6.42
N ARG A 75 9.50 11.82 -6.21
CA ARG A 75 9.38 13.28 -6.34
C ARG A 75 8.14 13.77 -5.60
N PHE A 76 8.19 15.00 -5.14
CA PHE A 76 7.03 15.66 -4.56
C PHE A 76 5.85 15.69 -5.55
N PRO A 77 4.63 15.43 -5.09
CA PRO A 77 3.45 15.52 -5.94
C PRO A 77 3.22 16.95 -6.43
N SER A 78 2.78 17.11 -7.67
CA SER A 78 2.35 18.42 -8.18
C SER A 78 0.83 18.49 -8.24
N GLU A 79 0.25 19.64 -7.93
CA GLU A 79 -1.19 19.87 -7.98
C GLU A 79 -1.78 19.46 -9.34
N LYS A 80 -1.15 19.86 -10.46
CA LYS A 80 -1.58 19.46 -11.80
C LYS A 80 -1.66 17.95 -12.00
N HIS A 81 -0.66 17.20 -11.51
CA HIS A 81 -0.66 15.75 -11.64
C HIS A 81 -1.75 15.11 -10.77
N LEU A 82 -1.93 15.62 -9.56
CA LEU A 82 -2.97 15.14 -8.65
C LEU A 82 -4.37 15.41 -9.22
N ALA A 83 -4.62 16.61 -9.75
CA ALA A 83 -5.87 16.94 -10.43
C ALA A 83 -6.14 15.98 -11.61
N THR A 84 -5.13 15.73 -12.46
CA THR A 84 -5.26 14.77 -13.57
C THR A 84 -5.61 13.35 -13.11
N LEU A 85 -5.09 12.91 -11.95
CA LEU A 85 -5.47 11.60 -11.39
C LEU A 85 -6.88 11.62 -10.83
N ALA A 86 -7.23 12.67 -10.09
CA ALA A 86 -8.53 12.82 -9.44
C ALA A 86 -9.70 12.87 -10.45
N GLU A 87 -9.51 13.55 -11.58
CA GLU A 87 -10.49 13.66 -12.67
C GLU A 87 -10.80 12.30 -13.35
N LYS A 88 -9.90 11.33 -13.25
CA LYS A 88 -10.01 10.02 -13.93
C LYS A 88 -10.75 8.97 -13.14
N VAL A 89 -11.14 9.24 -11.91
CA VAL A 89 -11.72 8.26 -11.01
C VAL A 89 -12.94 8.83 -10.28
N PRO A 90 -13.85 8.01 -9.78
CA PRO A 90 -14.97 8.47 -8.94
C PRO A 90 -14.48 9.24 -7.70
N SER A 91 -15.29 10.16 -7.19
CA SER A 91 -14.99 10.94 -5.97
C SER A 91 -14.79 10.05 -4.72
N THR A 92 -15.36 8.85 -4.74
CA THR A 92 -15.20 7.84 -3.68
C THR A 92 -13.88 7.07 -3.74
N PHE A 93 -13.13 7.20 -4.83
CA PHE A 93 -11.83 6.51 -4.99
C PHE A 93 -10.78 7.08 -4.03
N ARG A 94 -9.90 6.21 -3.49
CA ARG A 94 -8.87 6.58 -2.52
C ARG A 94 -7.47 6.28 -3.05
N PHE A 95 -6.65 7.31 -3.22
CA PHE A 95 -5.24 7.17 -3.56
C PHE A 95 -4.40 7.06 -2.29
N ALA A 96 -3.68 5.95 -2.07
CA ALA A 96 -2.60 5.97 -1.09
C ALA A 96 -1.33 6.55 -1.72
N HIS A 97 -0.65 7.41 -0.99
CA HIS A 97 0.55 8.08 -1.46
C HIS A 97 1.76 7.68 -0.63
N LYS A 98 2.81 7.21 -1.27
CA LYS A 98 4.10 7.04 -0.59
C LYS A 98 4.79 8.39 -0.48
N VAL A 99 5.18 8.75 0.74
CA VAL A 99 5.97 9.95 0.97
C VAL A 99 7.33 9.83 0.28
N THR A 100 7.78 10.94 -0.31
CA THR A 100 9.03 10.98 -1.07
C THR A 100 10.25 10.57 -0.22
N ASP A 101 11.19 9.90 -0.84
CA ASP A 101 12.45 9.48 -0.23
C ASP A 101 13.28 10.67 0.31
N SER A 102 13.05 11.87 -0.20
CA SER A 102 13.61 13.11 0.37
C SER A 102 13.20 13.37 1.84
N ILE A 103 12.08 12.81 2.30
CA ILE A 103 11.63 12.92 3.70
C ILE A 103 12.00 11.68 4.51
N THR A 104 12.01 10.47 3.88
CA THR A 104 12.09 9.21 4.62
C THR A 104 13.45 8.52 4.59
N ILE A 105 14.42 9.01 3.78
CA ILE A 105 15.79 8.50 3.75
C ILE A 105 16.71 9.40 4.58
N LYS A 106 17.38 8.84 5.60
CA LYS A 106 18.31 9.60 6.48
C LYS A 106 19.64 9.88 5.78
N ASN A 107 20.22 8.86 5.15
CA ASN A 107 21.43 9.00 4.33
C ASN A 107 21.16 8.43 2.94
N PHE A 108 21.37 9.21 1.91
CA PHE A 108 21.13 8.75 0.55
C PHE A 108 22.02 7.54 0.20
N PRO A 109 21.44 6.46 -0.37
CA PRO A 109 22.24 5.37 -0.91
C PRO A 109 23.18 5.86 -2.02
N ALA A 110 24.34 5.20 -2.18
CA ALA A 110 25.28 5.48 -3.26
C ALA A 110 24.75 4.99 -4.63
N LEU A 111 23.57 5.50 -5.03
CA LEU A 111 22.90 5.17 -6.29
C LEU A 111 22.92 6.37 -7.25
N LYS A 112 23.09 6.10 -8.55
CA LYS A 112 23.14 7.14 -9.60
C LYS A 112 21.93 8.10 -9.56
N ARG A 113 20.74 7.64 -9.17
CA ARG A 113 19.53 8.46 -9.08
C ARG A 113 19.63 9.63 -8.10
N HIS A 114 20.51 9.55 -7.09
CA HIS A 114 20.73 10.61 -6.12
C HIS A 114 21.78 11.64 -6.55
N GLY A 115 22.43 11.43 -7.71
CA GLY A 115 23.40 12.38 -8.29
C GLY A 115 24.49 12.76 -7.29
N LYS A 116 24.71 14.05 -7.10
CA LYS A 116 25.72 14.60 -6.16
C LYS A 116 25.42 14.34 -4.69
N PHE A 117 24.21 13.93 -4.33
CA PHE A 117 23.83 13.61 -2.95
C PHE A 117 24.07 12.13 -2.61
N ALA A 118 24.46 11.30 -3.56
CA ALA A 118 24.72 9.87 -3.33
C ALA A 118 25.74 9.66 -2.20
N GLY A 119 25.37 8.88 -1.20
CA GLY A 119 26.20 8.58 -0.02
C GLY A 119 26.24 9.67 1.07
N LEU A 120 25.60 10.83 0.86
CA LEU A 120 25.57 11.94 1.80
C LEU A 120 24.34 11.89 2.74
N ALA A 121 24.46 12.57 3.88
CA ALA A 121 23.31 12.80 4.75
C ALA A 121 22.24 13.64 4.04
N ASN A 122 20.97 13.32 4.33
CA ASN A 122 19.83 14.03 3.75
C ASN A 122 19.39 15.18 4.67
N PRO A 123 19.56 16.44 4.28
CA PRO A 123 19.15 17.59 5.11
C PRO A 123 17.64 17.74 5.25
N CYS A 124 16.86 17.05 4.41
CA CYS A 124 15.40 17.10 4.43
C CYS A 124 14.77 15.93 5.20
N TYR A 125 15.60 15.03 5.78
CA TYR A 125 15.10 13.88 6.54
C TYR A 125 14.22 14.32 7.71
N LEU A 126 12.99 13.77 7.76
CA LEU A 126 11.97 14.10 8.76
C LEU A 126 11.75 15.62 8.95
N ASN A 127 11.93 16.41 7.89
CA ASN A 127 11.66 17.83 7.93
C ASN A 127 10.15 18.08 7.70
N SER A 128 9.45 18.48 8.78
CA SER A 128 8.00 18.70 8.76
C SER A 128 7.58 19.87 7.89
N ASP A 129 8.34 20.96 7.84
CA ASP A 129 8.00 22.14 7.03
C ASP A 129 8.03 21.80 5.54
N ILE A 130 9.07 21.07 5.10
CA ILE A 130 9.16 20.58 3.71
C ILE A 130 8.03 19.60 3.42
N PHE A 131 7.76 18.66 4.32
CA PHE A 131 6.66 17.71 4.15
C PHE A 131 5.32 18.42 4.03
N LEU A 132 4.98 19.29 4.96
CA LEU A 132 3.69 20.01 4.98
C LEU A 132 3.52 20.88 3.71
N LYS A 133 4.55 21.64 3.35
CA LYS A 133 4.50 22.57 2.22
C LYS A 133 4.54 21.87 0.86
N SER A 134 5.45 20.91 0.69
CA SER A 134 5.77 20.36 -0.64
C SER A 134 5.10 19.01 -0.93
N PHE A 135 4.63 18.30 0.11
CA PHE A 135 3.95 17.02 -0.06
C PHE A 135 2.47 17.09 0.32
N LEU A 136 2.14 17.58 1.52
CA LEU A 136 0.78 17.54 2.04
C LEU A 136 -0.12 18.66 1.44
N SER A 137 0.41 19.89 1.35
CA SER A 137 -0.36 21.03 0.78
C SER A 137 -0.89 20.76 -0.63
N PRO A 138 -0.12 20.18 -1.58
CA PRO A 138 -0.67 19.81 -2.89
C PRO A 138 -1.79 18.75 -2.86
N LEU A 139 -1.87 17.92 -1.82
CA LEU A 139 -2.95 16.94 -1.64
C LEU A 139 -4.24 17.55 -1.07
N ALA A 140 -4.17 18.73 -0.42
CA ALA A 140 -5.30 19.32 0.28
C ALA A 140 -6.56 19.51 -0.60
N PRO A 141 -6.48 19.95 -1.86
CA PRO A 141 -7.65 20.05 -2.75
C PRO A 141 -8.31 18.70 -3.06
N HIS A 142 -7.57 17.58 -2.90
CA HIS A 142 -7.99 16.22 -3.20
C HIS A 142 -8.08 15.35 -1.93
N ARG A 143 -8.31 15.97 -0.76
CA ARG A 143 -8.33 15.28 0.53
C ARG A 143 -9.31 14.11 0.56
N GLU A 144 -10.52 14.30 0.01
CA GLU A 144 -11.54 13.24 -0.02
C GLU A 144 -11.12 12.02 -0.85
N GLN A 145 -10.30 12.21 -1.86
CA GLN A 145 -9.73 11.13 -2.67
C GLN A 145 -8.35 10.68 -2.18
N THR A 146 -7.83 11.27 -1.10
CA THR A 146 -6.59 10.82 -0.47
C THR A 146 -6.90 9.76 0.58
N GLY A 147 -6.33 8.58 0.39
CA GLY A 147 -6.33 7.49 1.37
C GLY A 147 -5.10 7.56 2.27
N LEU A 148 -4.44 6.41 2.48
CA LEU A 148 -3.30 6.32 3.38
C LEU A 148 -2.04 7.03 2.83
N ILE A 149 -1.48 7.94 3.61
CA ILE A 149 -0.18 8.57 3.34
C ILE A 149 0.90 7.76 4.06
N ILE A 150 1.78 7.10 3.31
CA ILE A 150 2.71 6.09 3.81
C ILE A 150 4.11 6.64 3.90
N PHE A 151 4.65 6.77 5.12
CA PHE A 151 6.07 7.00 5.39
C PHE A 151 6.80 5.66 5.32
N GLU A 152 7.33 5.30 4.14
CA GLU A 152 8.13 4.09 3.99
C GLU A 152 9.59 4.39 4.33
N PHE A 153 10.07 3.85 5.45
CA PHE A 153 11.47 3.90 5.83
C PHE A 153 12.22 2.68 5.29
N SER A 154 13.16 2.93 4.40
CA SER A 154 14.10 1.92 3.93
C SER A 154 14.91 1.35 5.08
N HIS A 155 15.56 0.19 4.86
CA HIS A 155 16.38 -0.44 5.90
C HIS A 155 17.45 0.52 6.42
N PHE A 156 17.41 0.80 7.72
CA PHE A 156 18.43 1.55 8.43
C PHE A 156 19.64 0.68 8.75
N TYR A 157 20.81 1.22 8.54
CA TYR A 157 22.09 0.64 8.87
C TYR A 157 22.68 1.32 10.12
N PRO A 158 23.73 0.75 10.78
CA PRO A 158 24.35 1.39 11.96
C PRO A 158 24.86 2.82 11.74
N ARG A 159 25.15 3.20 10.49
CA ARG A 159 25.49 4.59 10.11
C ARG A 159 24.30 5.55 10.17
N ASP A 160 23.07 5.02 10.01
CA ASP A 160 21.85 5.83 10.05
C ASP A 160 21.41 6.03 11.51
N TYR A 161 21.37 4.94 12.28
CA TYR A 161 21.02 4.93 13.70
C TYR A 161 21.84 3.86 14.42
N ARG A 162 22.52 4.26 15.48
CA ARG A 162 23.26 3.34 16.33
C ARG A 162 22.31 2.46 17.16
N TYR A 163 21.23 3.07 17.63
CA TYR A 163 20.19 2.40 18.41
C TYR A 163 18.79 2.71 17.87
N GLY A 164 17.89 1.72 17.90
CA GLY A 164 16.51 1.89 17.41
C GLY A 164 15.73 3.00 18.14
N ARG A 165 16.05 3.26 19.42
CA ARG A 165 15.45 4.36 20.22
C ARG A 165 15.68 5.73 19.62
N GLU A 166 16.79 5.95 18.91
CA GLU A 166 17.11 7.22 18.25
C GLU A 166 16.13 7.47 17.11
N PHE A 167 15.85 6.45 16.30
CA PHE A 167 14.82 6.52 15.26
C PHE A 167 13.43 6.80 15.85
N VAL A 168 13.07 6.10 16.94
CA VAL A 168 11.77 6.27 17.59
C VAL A 168 11.61 7.70 18.13
N SER A 169 12.67 8.28 18.70
CA SER A 169 12.67 9.68 19.17
C SER A 169 12.52 10.68 18.02
N ASP A 170 13.26 10.48 16.90
CA ASP A 170 13.15 11.34 15.72
C ASP A 170 11.75 11.25 15.10
N LEU A 171 11.20 10.03 15.04
CA LEU A 171 9.85 9.78 14.54
C LEU A 171 8.78 10.45 15.41
N ASP A 172 8.87 10.32 16.73
CA ASP A 172 7.95 10.94 17.69
C ASP A 172 7.91 12.46 17.52
N SER A 173 9.10 13.08 17.46
CA SER A 173 9.24 14.52 17.24
C SER A 173 8.63 14.97 15.91
N PHE A 174 8.83 14.21 14.86
CA PHE A 174 8.26 14.49 13.53
C PHE A 174 6.75 14.37 13.53
N LEU A 175 6.20 13.24 14.02
CA LEU A 175 4.76 13.02 14.05
C LEU A 175 3.99 14.01 14.91
N ALA A 176 4.60 14.52 15.99
CA ALA A 176 4.02 15.56 16.84
C ALA A 176 3.72 16.87 16.12
N THR A 177 4.37 17.13 14.97
CA THR A 177 4.17 18.34 14.17
C THR A 177 3.16 18.16 13.05
N LEU A 178 2.64 16.95 12.82
CA LEU A 178 1.76 16.63 11.70
C LEU A 178 0.28 16.67 12.10
N PRO A 179 -0.64 16.99 11.16
CA PRO A 179 -2.08 16.99 11.39
C PRO A 179 -2.65 15.56 11.36
N THR A 180 -2.21 14.70 12.29
CA THR A 180 -2.50 13.27 12.31
C THR A 180 -3.96 12.93 12.61
N LYS A 181 -4.75 13.90 13.11
CA LYS A 181 -6.21 13.75 13.30
C LYS A 181 -7.00 14.03 12.03
N GLU A 182 -6.35 14.64 11.03
CA GLU A 182 -7.01 15.10 9.82
C GLU A 182 -6.75 14.19 8.62
N TRP A 183 -5.64 13.47 8.63
CA TRP A 183 -5.16 12.63 7.53
C TRP A 183 -4.84 11.24 8.00
N ASP A 184 -5.12 10.25 7.18
CA ASP A 184 -4.71 8.87 7.42
C ASP A 184 -3.21 8.71 7.14
N PHE A 185 -2.39 8.72 8.19
CA PHE A 185 -0.96 8.45 8.08
C PHE A 185 -0.60 7.03 8.50
N GLY A 186 0.41 6.48 7.85
CA GLY A 186 0.96 5.17 8.19
C GLY A 186 2.49 5.15 8.08
N VAL A 187 3.12 4.40 8.97
CA VAL A 187 4.57 4.17 8.99
C VAL A 187 4.88 2.73 8.58
N GLU A 188 5.68 2.57 7.52
CA GLU A 188 6.20 1.31 7.05
C GLU A 188 7.70 1.23 7.28
N ILE A 189 8.15 0.27 8.10
CA ILE A 189 9.57 0.06 8.41
C ILE A 189 10.11 -1.20 7.76
N ARG A 190 11.43 -1.23 7.49
CA ARG A 190 12.15 -2.35 6.88
C ARG A 190 13.18 -3.01 7.83
N ASN A 191 13.17 -2.66 9.11
CA ASN A 191 13.98 -3.23 10.17
C ASN A 191 13.10 -4.02 11.14
N ALA A 192 13.18 -5.34 11.14
CA ALA A 192 12.43 -6.19 12.05
C ALA A 192 12.72 -5.88 13.53
N SER A 193 13.95 -5.46 13.85
CA SER A 193 14.37 -5.10 15.20
C SER A 193 13.67 -3.85 15.78
N LEU A 194 13.02 -3.05 14.93
CA LEU A 194 12.24 -1.89 15.36
C LEU A 194 10.79 -2.25 15.73
N LEU A 195 10.31 -3.45 15.43
CA LEU A 195 8.98 -3.93 15.82
C LEU A 195 8.95 -4.23 17.34
N GLN A 196 9.01 -3.17 18.14
CA GLN A 196 9.05 -3.22 19.60
C GLN A 196 8.09 -2.20 20.21
N LYS A 197 7.77 -2.40 21.49
CA LYS A 197 6.79 -1.56 22.22
C LYS A 197 7.02 -0.05 22.04
N PRO A 198 8.23 0.52 22.20
CA PRO A 198 8.42 1.98 22.08
C PRO A 198 8.02 2.54 20.70
N TYR A 199 8.23 1.77 19.62
CA TYR A 199 7.81 2.17 18.29
C TYR A 199 6.28 2.22 18.17
N PHE A 200 5.60 1.18 18.66
CA PHE A 200 4.13 1.12 18.59
C PHE A 200 3.48 2.15 19.52
N ASP A 201 4.01 2.35 20.72
CA ASP A 201 3.54 3.40 21.65
C ASP A 201 3.62 4.80 21.00
N THR A 202 4.68 5.05 20.22
CA THR A 202 4.82 6.30 19.47
C THR A 202 3.72 6.44 18.40
N LEU A 203 3.46 5.41 17.61
CA LEU A 203 2.40 5.44 16.61
C LEU A 203 1.02 5.64 17.25
N GLU A 204 0.74 4.93 18.34
CA GLU A 204 -0.51 5.06 19.11
C GLU A 204 -0.73 6.49 19.61
N ARG A 205 0.29 7.10 20.22
CA ARG A 205 0.23 8.48 20.74
C ARG A 205 -0.20 9.48 19.68
N HIS A 206 0.24 9.26 18.46
CA HIS A 206 -0.06 10.15 17.32
C HIS A 206 -1.24 9.67 16.45
N SER A 207 -1.92 8.58 16.79
CA SER A 207 -3.00 7.99 15.96
C SER A 207 -2.54 7.66 14.53
N VAL A 208 -1.31 7.18 14.37
CA VAL A 208 -0.68 6.81 13.09
C VAL A 208 -0.64 5.30 12.96
N ALA A 209 -0.96 4.77 11.77
CA ALA A 209 -0.95 3.34 11.51
C ALA A 209 0.47 2.75 11.50
N HIS A 210 0.63 1.53 12.03
CA HIS A 210 1.68 0.66 11.52
C HIS A 210 1.24 0.08 10.18
N VAL A 211 2.08 0.19 9.14
CA VAL A 211 1.82 -0.46 7.86
C VAL A 211 2.49 -1.83 7.86
N TYR A 212 1.68 -2.88 8.05
CA TYR A 212 2.14 -4.26 7.90
C TYR A 212 2.71 -4.49 6.50
N ASN A 213 3.78 -5.26 6.40
CA ASN A 213 4.35 -5.50 5.09
C ASN A 213 4.94 -6.90 4.94
N GLN A 214 4.66 -7.54 3.81
CA GLN A 214 5.35 -8.75 3.39
C GLN A 214 6.56 -8.35 2.56
N TRP A 215 7.76 -8.40 3.15
CA TRP A 215 9.00 -7.93 2.55
C TRP A 215 10.21 -8.78 2.94
N GLN A 216 11.24 -8.79 2.11
CA GLN A 216 12.46 -9.62 2.16
C GLN A 216 12.97 -10.00 3.57
N ARG A 217 13.17 -9.00 4.45
CA ARG A 217 13.82 -9.15 5.76
C ARG A 217 12.89 -8.92 6.94
N MET A 218 11.62 -8.65 6.65
CA MET A 218 10.61 -8.50 7.69
C MET A 218 10.09 -9.89 8.12
N PRO A 219 9.55 -10.04 9.32
CA PRO A 219 8.77 -11.21 9.69
C PRO A 219 7.62 -11.41 8.70
N ASP A 220 7.17 -12.63 8.54
CA ASP A 220 6.00 -12.90 7.71
C ASP A 220 4.77 -12.15 8.26
N LEU A 221 3.83 -11.79 7.36
CA LEU A 221 2.63 -11.03 7.74
C LEU A 221 1.90 -11.66 8.94
N ALA A 222 1.76 -13.00 8.94
CA ALA A 222 1.12 -13.72 10.03
C ALA A 222 1.80 -13.49 11.39
N ASP A 223 3.13 -13.36 11.40
CA ASP A 223 3.88 -13.11 12.63
C ASP A 223 3.79 -11.64 13.06
N GLN A 224 3.76 -10.70 12.11
CA GLN A 224 3.52 -9.30 12.42
C GLN A 224 2.13 -9.07 13.04
N LEU A 225 1.10 -9.75 12.54
CA LEU A 225 -0.27 -9.66 13.07
C LEU A 225 -0.41 -10.24 14.50
N LYS A 226 0.48 -11.16 14.90
CA LYS A 226 0.51 -11.70 16.28
C LYS A 226 1.16 -10.75 17.29
N LEU A 227 1.91 -9.77 16.83
CA LEU A 227 2.44 -8.72 17.69
C LEU A 227 1.26 -7.88 18.19
N HIS A 228 0.55 -8.33 19.22
CA HIS A 228 -0.64 -7.70 19.82
C HIS A 228 -0.38 -6.27 20.32
N TRP A 229 -0.06 -5.40 19.41
CA TRP A 229 -0.11 -3.98 19.69
C TRP A 229 -1.54 -3.53 19.47
N PRO A 230 -2.15 -2.88 20.45
CA PRO A 230 -3.43 -2.27 20.20
C PRO A 230 -3.27 -1.37 18.99
N ASN A 231 -3.89 -1.75 17.88
CA ASN A 231 -4.10 -0.77 16.83
C ASN A 231 -4.98 0.29 17.49
N PRO A 232 -4.46 1.51 17.67
CA PRO A 232 -5.22 2.51 18.42
C PRO A 232 -6.61 2.55 17.79
N GLU A 233 -7.62 2.53 18.63
CA GLU A 233 -9.01 2.63 18.15
C GLU A 233 -9.21 3.81 17.20
N ASN A 234 -8.26 4.74 17.11
CA ASN A 234 -8.25 6.00 16.39
C ASN A 234 -7.29 6.06 15.19
N SER A 235 -6.63 4.98 14.77
CA SER A 235 -5.75 5.02 13.60
C SER A 235 -6.19 4.08 12.47
N PRO A 236 -5.88 4.42 11.22
CA PRO A 236 -6.14 3.54 10.09
C PRO A 236 -5.33 2.24 10.20
N THR A 237 -5.61 1.28 9.35
CA THR A 237 -4.77 0.09 9.16
C THR A 237 -4.18 0.10 7.77
N GLY A 238 -2.88 -0.14 7.66
CA GLY A 238 -2.19 -0.31 6.38
C GLY A 238 -1.59 -1.70 6.23
N CYS A 239 -1.65 -2.28 5.04
CA CYS A 239 -0.97 -3.54 4.72
C CYS A 239 -0.46 -3.52 3.28
N ARG A 240 0.80 -3.92 3.08
CA ARG A 240 1.42 -4.00 1.76
C ARG A 240 2.00 -5.38 1.52
N LEU A 241 1.44 -6.08 0.54
CA LEU A 241 1.82 -7.43 0.12
C LEU A 241 2.80 -7.34 -1.05
N LEU A 242 4.09 -7.19 -0.77
CA LEU A 242 5.06 -6.73 -1.75
C LEU A 242 5.95 -7.81 -2.34
N LEU A 243 6.56 -8.64 -1.49
CA LEU A 243 7.60 -9.58 -1.90
C LEU A 243 7.75 -10.70 -0.89
N LYS A 244 7.91 -11.93 -1.36
CA LYS A 244 8.19 -13.07 -0.51
C LYS A 244 9.46 -12.83 0.33
N ARG A 245 9.44 -13.23 1.59
CA ARG A 245 10.61 -13.22 2.46
C ARG A 245 11.79 -13.96 1.83
N GLY A 246 12.98 -13.37 1.90
CA GLY A 246 14.21 -13.93 1.32
C GLY A 246 14.34 -13.78 -0.21
N ARG A 247 13.30 -13.34 -0.94
CA ARG A 247 13.38 -13.14 -2.39
C ARG A 247 14.09 -11.84 -2.75
N ASN A 248 15.02 -11.90 -3.71
CA ASN A 248 15.63 -10.73 -4.30
C ASN A 248 14.63 -9.98 -5.20
N TYR A 249 14.60 -8.65 -5.08
CA TYR A 249 13.72 -7.78 -5.86
C TYR A 249 13.88 -7.96 -7.38
N ASN A 250 15.12 -7.91 -7.88
CA ASN A 250 15.40 -8.01 -9.31
C ASN A 250 14.99 -9.38 -9.87
N ARG A 251 15.26 -10.46 -9.13
CA ARG A 251 14.79 -11.80 -9.51
C ARG A 251 13.27 -11.87 -9.63
N ALA A 252 12.52 -11.21 -8.72
CA ALA A 252 11.07 -11.19 -8.82
C ALA A 252 10.59 -10.42 -10.06
N VAL A 253 11.24 -9.31 -10.41
CA VAL A 253 10.92 -8.54 -11.63
C VAL A 253 11.17 -9.40 -12.87
N GLU A 254 12.32 -10.03 -12.98
CA GLU A 254 12.72 -10.85 -14.13
C GLU A 254 11.85 -12.10 -14.29
N SER A 255 11.55 -12.79 -13.17
CA SER A 255 10.83 -14.06 -13.20
C SER A 255 9.32 -13.90 -13.36
N PHE A 256 8.75 -12.77 -12.93
CA PHE A 256 7.30 -12.60 -12.86
C PHE A 256 6.72 -11.70 -13.95
N ALA A 257 7.57 -10.93 -14.66
CA ALA A 257 7.09 -10.20 -15.82
C ALA A 257 6.55 -11.20 -16.90
N PRO A 258 5.49 -10.83 -17.62
CA PRO A 258 4.81 -9.53 -17.66
C PRO A 258 3.71 -9.33 -16.58
N TYR A 259 3.61 -10.18 -15.56
CA TYR A 259 2.62 -10.12 -14.47
C TYR A 259 1.19 -10.52 -14.87
N ASP A 260 1.08 -11.42 -15.84
CA ASP A 260 -0.16 -11.90 -16.43
C ASP A 260 -0.73 -13.16 -15.76
N GLN A 261 0.05 -13.83 -14.90
CA GLN A 261 -0.36 -15.07 -14.23
C GLN A 261 0.35 -15.23 -12.88
N THR A 262 -0.26 -16.01 -12.00
CA THR A 262 0.37 -16.47 -10.76
C THR A 262 1.53 -17.40 -11.10
N LYS A 263 2.71 -17.09 -10.59
CA LYS A 263 3.94 -17.89 -10.76
C LYS A 263 4.29 -18.71 -9.52
N GLU A 264 4.00 -18.15 -8.34
CA GLU A 264 4.27 -18.82 -7.07
C GLU A 264 3.27 -18.38 -6.01
N VAL A 265 2.46 -19.31 -5.55
CA VAL A 265 1.43 -19.06 -4.52
C VAL A 265 2.07 -18.87 -3.15
N GLN A 266 1.58 -17.90 -2.37
CA GLN A 266 2.00 -17.61 -1.00
C GLN A 266 0.83 -17.84 -0.03
N GLU A 267 0.47 -19.12 0.19
CA GLU A 267 -0.72 -19.51 0.98
C GLU A 267 -0.76 -18.85 2.36
N LYS A 268 0.37 -18.85 3.09
CA LYS A 268 0.43 -18.21 4.42
C LYS A 268 0.10 -16.73 4.38
N VAL A 269 0.51 -16.03 3.32
CA VAL A 269 0.24 -14.60 3.15
C VAL A 269 -1.22 -14.38 2.79
N ARG A 270 -1.78 -15.21 1.92
CA ARG A 270 -3.23 -15.16 1.58
C ARG A 270 -4.10 -15.35 2.83
N HIS A 271 -3.83 -16.39 3.62
CA HIS A 271 -4.56 -16.66 4.87
C HIS A 271 -4.41 -15.54 5.91
N ALA A 272 -3.18 -15.01 6.09
CA ALA A 272 -2.95 -13.90 7.00
C ALA A 272 -3.69 -12.63 6.55
N SER A 273 -3.73 -12.36 5.24
CA SER A 273 -4.46 -11.22 4.68
C SER A 273 -5.98 -11.38 4.87
N ALA A 274 -6.51 -12.58 4.62
CA ALA A 274 -7.92 -12.88 4.86
C ALA A 274 -8.28 -12.76 6.35
N SER A 275 -7.41 -13.21 7.26
CA SER A 275 -7.59 -13.03 8.71
C SER A 275 -7.61 -11.56 9.11
N LEU A 276 -6.73 -10.72 8.53
CA LEU A 276 -6.73 -9.27 8.77
C LEU A 276 -8.05 -8.62 8.30
N ILE A 277 -8.55 -9.00 7.14
CA ILE A 277 -9.82 -8.47 6.60
C ILE A 277 -10.98 -8.84 7.53
N ARG A 278 -11.08 -10.09 7.98
CA ARG A 278 -12.14 -10.54 8.90
C ARG A 278 -12.07 -9.80 10.23
N ASP A 279 -10.89 -9.69 10.84
CA ASP A 279 -10.71 -8.94 12.09
C ASP A 279 -11.20 -7.48 11.95
N ARG A 280 -10.99 -6.86 10.77
CA ARG A 280 -11.47 -5.51 10.51
C ARG A 280 -12.99 -5.42 10.27
N LYS A 281 -13.56 -6.41 9.60
CA LYS A 281 -15.02 -6.52 9.46
C LYS A 281 -15.72 -6.63 10.83
N GLU A 282 -15.19 -7.49 11.70
CA GLU A 282 -15.76 -7.74 13.03
C GLU A 282 -15.64 -6.52 13.96
N LYS A 283 -14.54 -5.81 13.91
CA LYS A 283 -14.27 -4.66 14.79
C LYS A 283 -15.01 -3.38 14.42
N ALA A 284 -15.59 -3.30 13.22
CA ALA A 284 -16.43 -2.20 12.70
C ALA A 284 -16.12 -0.80 13.29
N SER A 285 -14.84 -0.46 13.39
CA SER A 285 -14.36 0.68 14.21
C SER A 285 -14.53 2.05 13.57
N GLY A 286 -15.16 2.14 12.39
CA GLY A 286 -15.27 3.39 11.62
C GLY A 286 -13.91 3.88 11.09
N ARG A 287 -12.90 3.00 10.99
CA ARG A 287 -11.54 3.33 10.56
C ARG A 287 -11.17 2.58 9.31
N ARG A 288 -10.57 3.32 8.43
CA ARG A 288 -10.20 2.84 7.12
C ARG A 288 -9.06 1.83 7.21
N THR A 289 -9.24 0.74 6.49
CA THR A 289 -8.21 -0.27 6.27
C THR A 289 -7.78 -0.26 4.81
N TYR A 290 -6.49 -0.25 4.56
CA TYR A 290 -5.92 -0.17 3.23
C TYR A 290 -4.97 -1.35 2.98
N ILE A 291 -5.27 -2.19 1.99
CA ILE A 291 -4.45 -3.37 1.64
C ILE A 291 -4.03 -3.27 0.18
N TYR A 292 -2.73 -3.35 -0.09
CA TYR A 292 -2.17 -3.21 -1.43
C TYR A 292 -1.33 -4.43 -1.83
N ALA A 293 -1.82 -5.19 -2.80
CA ALA A 293 -1.07 -6.30 -3.37
C ALA A 293 -0.12 -5.83 -4.48
N ASN A 294 1.05 -6.47 -4.57
CA ASN A 294 2.03 -6.22 -5.62
C ASN A 294 2.25 -7.49 -6.44
N ASN A 295 2.35 -7.35 -7.76
CA ASN A 295 2.63 -8.45 -8.67
C ASN A 295 3.87 -9.27 -8.31
N ARG A 296 4.87 -8.66 -7.67
CA ARG A 296 6.11 -9.33 -7.26
C ARG A 296 5.95 -10.31 -6.09
N LEU A 297 4.78 -10.34 -5.45
CA LEU A 297 4.50 -11.35 -4.43
C LEU A 297 4.33 -12.73 -5.04
N GLU A 298 3.39 -12.87 -5.99
CA GLU A 298 2.97 -14.14 -6.57
C GLU A 298 3.04 -14.19 -8.11
N GLY A 299 3.22 -13.06 -8.79
CA GLY A 299 3.25 -12.93 -10.25
C GLY A 299 2.07 -12.17 -10.84
N ASN A 300 0.90 -12.19 -10.17
CA ASN A 300 -0.29 -11.45 -10.59
C ASN A 300 -1.09 -10.98 -9.38
N ALA A 301 -1.15 -9.66 -9.16
CA ALA A 301 -1.82 -9.09 -7.99
C ALA A 301 -3.34 -9.23 -8.05
N LEU A 302 -3.94 -9.27 -9.25
CA LEU A 302 -5.39 -9.47 -9.40
C LEU A 302 -5.79 -10.85 -8.89
N ALA A 303 -5.09 -11.90 -9.34
CA ALA A 303 -5.32 -13.27 -8.88
C ALA A 303 -5.01 -13.45 -7.39
N THR A 304 -4.00 -12.73 -6.86
CA THR A 304 -3.70 -12.72 -5.42
C THR A 304 -4.88 -12.16 -4.63
N ILE A 305 -5.46 -11.03 -5.05
CA ILE A 305 -6.59 -10.40 -4.38
C ILE A 305 -7.84 -11.30 -4.48
N GLU A 306 -8.16 -11.82 -5.67
CA GLU A 306 -9.28 -12.75 -5.87
C GLU A 306 -9.19 -13.95 -4.92
N ALA A 307 -8.01 -14.57 -4.80
CA ALA A 307 -7.80 -15.69 -3.91
C ALA A 307 -7.90 -15.34 -2.41
N ILE A 308 -7.47 -14.14 -2.00
CA ILE A 308 -7.64 -13.66 -0.63
C ILE A 308 -9.12 -13.46 -0.32
N LEU A 309 -9.88 -12.85 -1.23
CA LEU A 309 -11.32 -12.62 -1.04
C LEU A 309 -12.10 -13.94 -0.97
N ALA A 310 -11.77 -14.93 -1.80
CA ALA A 310 -12.36 -16.26 -1.72
C ALA A 310 -12.14 -16.94 -0.34
N LEU A 311 -11.00 -16.69 0.31
CA LEU A 311 -10.75 -17.17 1.68
C LEU A 311 -11.56 -16.41 2.74
N VAL A 312 -11.87 -15.13 2.52
CA VAL A 312 -12.78 -14.38 3.41
C VAL A 312 -14.18 -14.96 3.34
N ASP A 313 -14.71 -15.12 2.13
CA ASP A 313 -16.10 -15.55 1.89
C ASP A 313 -16.36 -17.01 2.34
N ASN A 314 -15.43 -17.94 2.07
CA ASN A 314 -15.59 -19.35 2.41
C ASN A 314 -15.69 -19.64 3.92
N GLN A 315 -15.11 -18.81 4.78
CA GLN A 315 -15.26 -18.99 6.23
C GLN A 315 -16.50 -18.31 6.77
N ASP A 316 -16.96 -17.23 6.16
CA ASP A 316 -18.25 -16.63 6.50
C ASP A 316 -19.40 -17.64 6.26
N LEU A 317 -19.31 -18.48 5.22
CA LEU A 317 -20.26 -19.57 4.96
C LEU A 317 -20.17 -20.72 5.97
N SER A 318 -19.01 -21.01 6.54
CA SER A 318 -18.82 -22.10 7.52
C SER A 318 -19.30 -21.73 8.92
N THR A 319 -19.59 -20.46 9.18
CA THR A 319 -20.12 -19.96 10.48
C THR A 319 -21.63 -19.82 10.49
N LEU A 320 -22.32 -20.04 9.36
CA LEU A 320 -23.78 -20.09 9.32
C LEU A 320 -24.27 -21.38 9.98
N PRO A 321 -25.28 -21.33 10.88
CA PRO A 321 -25.88 -22.53 11.43
C PRO A 321 -26.45 -23.38 10.28
N PRO A 322 -26.37 -24.72 10.36
CA PRO A 322 -26.93 -25.57 9.32
C PRO A 322 -28.42 -25.23 9.17
N GLU A 323 -28.83 -24.96 7.91
CA GLU A 323 -30.23 -24.73 7.60
C GLU A 323 -31.05 -25.88 8.21
N ALA A 324 -32.01 -25.54 9.05
CA ALA A 324 -32.96 -26.52 9.56
C ALA A 324 -33.68 -27.10 8.34
N SER A 325 -33.40 -28.37 8.06
CA SER A 325 -34.12 -29.13 7.03
C SER A 325 -35.60 -29.13 7.34
N PRO A 326 -36.47 -29.02 6.33
CA PRO A 326 -37.91 -28.95 6.48
C PRO A 326 -38.55 -30.23 7.03
#